data_275c536eacf7c4db413abd575194f4f3
#
_entry.id   275c536eacf7c4db413abd575194f4f3
#
_cell.length_a   1.000
_cell.length_b   1.000
_cell.length_c   1.000
_cell.angle_alpha   90.00
_cell.angle_beta   90.00
_cell.angle_gamma   90.00
#
_symmetry.space_group_name_H-M   'P 1'
#
loop_
_entity.id
_entity.type
_entity.pdbx_description
1 polymer ?
#
loop_
_entity_poly.entity_id
_entity_poly.type
_entity_poly.pdbx_seq_one_letter_code
_entity_poly.pdbx_strand_id
1 'polypeptide(L)'
;MKAQTPQEAANERTIRKLYSFANATTKDTAGFVAMFANGGYFYDVGAGKKYYGQDIGVTVDNYATAFPDMHRDFIDLYTTDDVVVVELTLNGTHKGDLDLPKGVIPPTGKTMRAPCCDVFHLKDGKIMSFHCYVAVPILLEQLGVFLNLQAAFKH
;
A
#
# COMPACT_ATOMS: atom_id res chain seq x y z
N MET A 1 -18.97 21.10 9.64
CA MET A 1 -18.34 20.13 8.70
C MET A 1 -18.94 20.34 7.31
N LYS A 2 -18.09 20.53 6.31
CA LYS A 2 -18.55 20.66 4.92
C LYS A 2 -19.06 19.30 4.44
N ALA A 3 -20.23 19.27 3.79
CA ALA A 3 -20.74 18.05 3.18
C ALA A 3 -19.86 17.62 2.02
N GLN A 4 -19.66 16.30 1.86
CA GLN A 4 -18.91 15.71 0.76
C GLN A 4 -19.62 16.00 -0.57
N THR A 5 -18.86 16.42 -1.58
CA THR A 5 -19.41 16.61 -2.93
C THR A 5 -19.68 15.24 -3.60
N PRO A 6 -20.54 15.19 -4.64
CA PRO A 6 -20.75 13.95 -5.40
C PRO A 6 -19.44 13.36 -5.99
N GLN A 7 -18.53 14.22 -6.43
CA GLN A 7 -17.22 13.80 -6.93
C GLN A 7 -16.33 13.22 -5.82
N GLU A 8 -16.29 13.86 -4.67
CA GLU A 8 -15.55 13.35 -3.51
C GLU A 8 -16.10 11.98 -3.07
N ALA A 9 -17.42 11.82 -3.03
CA ALA A 9 -18.05 10.55 -2.72
C ALA A 9 -17.71 9.46 -3.76
N ALA A 10 -17.69 9.82 -5.05
CA ALA A 10 -17.30 8.90 -6.12
C ALA A 10 -15.83 8.50 -6.00
N ASN A 11 -14.95 9.44 -5.71
CA ASN A 11 -13.52 9.18 -5.50
C ASN A 11 -13.28 8.27 -4.29
N GLU A 12 -14.00 8.46 -3.20
CA GLU A 12 -13.94 7.58 -2.04
C GLU A 12 -14.32 6.14 -2.41
N ARG A 13 -15.44 5.96 -3.14
CA ARG A 13 -15.85 4.63 -3.61
C ARG A 13 -14.80 3.98 -4.50
N THR A 14 -14.18 4.75 -5.38
CA THR A 14 -13.10 4.28 -6.26
C THR A 14 -11.92 3.76 -5.43
N ILE A 15 -11.48 4.49 -4.43
CA ILE A 15 -10.34 4.08 -3.60
C ILE A 15 -10.67 2.86 -2.73
N ARG A 16 -11.87 2.80 -2.15
CA ARG A 16 -12.31 1.60 -1.41
C ARG A 16 -12.33 0.36 -2.30
N LYS A 17 -12.78 0.49 -3.54
CA LYS A 17 -12.75 -0.60 -4.53
C LYS A 17 -11.32 -1.01 -4.88
N LEU A 18 -10.41 -0.04 -5.05
CA LEU A 18 -9.00 -0.31 -5.30
C LEU A 18 -8.41 -1.24 -4.23
N TYR A 19 -8.62 -0.92 -2.96
CA TYR A 19 -8.12 -1.74 -1.86
C TYR A 19 -8.69 -3.15 -1.85
N SER A 20 -9.94 -3.32 -2.26
CA SER A 20 -10.54 -4.66 -2.35
C SER A 20 -9.79 -5.57 -3.33
N PHE A 21 -9.23 -5.01 -4.39
CA PHE A 21 -8.44 -5.76 -5.37
C PHE A 21 -7.05 -6.17 -4.87
N ALA A 22 -6.62 -5.64 -3.75
CA ALA A 22 -5.32 -5.93 -3.16
C ALA A 22 -5.39 -6.75 -1.86
N ASN A 23 -6.59 -7.09 -1.40
CA ASN A 23 -6.78 -7.97 -0.25
C ASN A 23 -6.84 -9.45 -0.70
N ALA A 24 -6.39 -10.35 0.17
CA ALA A 24 -6.21 -11.77 -0.17
C ALA A 24 -7.50 -12.45 -0.69
N THR A 25 -8.64 -12.17 -0.05
CA THR A 25 -9.91 -12.83 -0.37
C THR A 25 -10.57 -12.32 -1.66
N THR A 26 -10.19 -11.12 -2.11
CA THR A 26 -10.80 -10.43 -3.26
C THR A 26 -9.76 -9.97 -4.28
N LYS A 27 -8.55 -10.52 -4.22
CA LYS A 27 -7.40 -10.12 -5.04
C LYS A 27 -7.73 -10.17 -6.53
N ASP A 28 -7.49 -9.06 -7.20
CA ASP A 28 -7.58 -8.90 -8.65
C ASP A 28 -6.52 -7.90 -9.11
N THR A 29 -5.34 -8.41 -9.44
CA THR A 29 -4.20 -7.57 -9.84
C THR A 29 -4.51 -6.79 -11.12
N ALA A 30 -5.16 -7.41 -12.10
CA ALA A 30 -5.53 -6.72 -13.34
C ALA A 30 -6.56 -5.62 -13.09
N GLY A 31 -7.55 -5.88 -12.23
CA GLY A 31 -8.53 -4.87 -11.81
C GLY A 31 -7.87 -3.70 -11.08
N PHE A 32 -6.90 -3.97 -10.23
CA PHE A 32 -6.11 -2.93 -9.54
C PHE A 32 -5.41 -2.02 -10.54
N VAL A 33 -4.66 -2.59 -11.48
CA VAL A 33 -3.95 -1.84 -12.53
C VAL A 33 -4.91 -1.02 -13.39
N ALA A 34 -6.06 -1.58 -13.74
CA ALA A 34 -7.06 -0.93 -14.58
C ALA A 34 -7.67 0.34 -13.96
N MET A 35 -7.54 0.54 -12.66
CA MET A 35 -8.05 1.74 -11.98
C MET A 35 -7.15 2.96 -12.13
N PHE A 36 -5.94 2.78 -12.65
CA PHE A 36 -5.00 3.88 -12.91
C PHE A 36 -5.27 4.50 -14.26
N ALA A 37 -5.12 5.83 -14.32
CA ALA A 37 -5.18 6.57 -15.59
C ALA A 37 -3.99 6.23 -16.48
N ASN A 38 -4.13 6.48 -17.78
CA ASN A 38 -2.98 6.41 -18.68
C ASN A 38 -1.89 7.39 -18.23
N GLY A 39 -0.67 6.89 -18.03
CA GLY A 39 0.44 7.66 -17.44
C GLY A 39 0.39 7.78 -15.91
N GLY A 40 -0.61 7.21 -15.28
CA GLY A 40 -0.67 7.13 -13.81
C GLY A 40 0.41 6.23 -13.22
N TYR A 41 0.72 6.42 -11.94
CA TYR A 41 1.80 5.66 -11.30
C TYR A 41 1.51 5.36 -9.83
N PHE A 42 2.15 4.30 -9.38
CA PHE A 42 2.28 3.94 -7.96
C PHE A 42 3.69 4.28 -7.49
N TYR A 43 3.80 5.04 -6.42
CA TYR A 43 5.07 5.37 -5.78
C TYR A 43 5.16 4.69 -4.42
N ASP A 44 6.00 3.67 -4.33
CA ASP A 44 6.40 3.09 -3.04
C ASP A 44 7.47 3.99 -2.43
N VAL A 45 7.03 4.85 -1.52
CA VAL A 45 7.92 5.87 -0.92
C VAL A 45 8.99 5.20 -0.06
N GLY A 46 8.63 4.15 0.69
CA GLY A 46 9.57 3.41 1.52
C GLY A 46 10.71 2.75 0.75
N ALA A 47 10.42 2.29 -0.46
CA ALA A 47 11.42 1.71 -1.37
C ALA A 47 12.07 2.73 -2.30
N GLY A 48 11.51 3.95 -2.40
CA GLY A 48 11.98 4.97 -3.33
C GLY A 48 11.76 4.62 -4.80
N LYS A 49 10.72 3.83 -5.11
CA LYS A 49 10.49 3.30 -6.45
C LYS A 49 9.10 3.61 -6.97
N LYS A 50 9.05 4.04 -8.24
CA LYS A 50 7.80 4.27 -8.97
C LYS A 50 7.53 3.14 -9.96
N TYR A 51 6.26 2.77 -10.09
CA TYR A 51 5.77 1.74 -11.00
C TYR A 51 4.75 2.34 -11.95
N TYR A 52 4.83 1.95 -13.23
CA TYR A 52 3.96 2.45 -14.29
C TYR A 52 3.33 1.29 -15.06
N GLY A 53 2.14 1.53 -15.61
CA GLY A 53 1.46 0.54 -16.46
C GLY A 53 1.27 -0.80 -15.74
N GLN A 54 1.57 -1.89 -16.41
CA GLN A 54 1.42 -3.24 -15.86
C GLN A 54 2.32 -3.51 -14.65
N ASP A 55 3.44 -2.81 -14.53
CA ASP A 55 4.36 -2.97 -13.38
C ASP A 55 3.72 -2.53 -12.06
N ILE A 56 2.66 -1.71 -12.10
CA ILE A 56 1.89 -1.38 -10.89
C ILE A 56 1.38 -2.64 -10.19
N GLY A 57 1.01 -3.68 -10.94
CA GLY A 57 0.54 -4.95 -10.39
C GLY A 57 1.57 -5.70 -9.57
N VAL A 58 2.86 -5.46 -9.79
CA VAL A 58 3.95 -6.08 -9.02
C VAL A 58 3.82 -5.76 -7.54
N THR A 59 3.37 -4.55 -7.19
CA THR A 59 3.21 -4.15 -5.79
C THR A 59 2.16 -4.99 -5.07
N VAL A 60 1.07 -5.33 -5.74
CA VAL A 60 0.01 -6.20 -5.21
C VAL A 60 0.51 -7.64 -5.06
N ASP A 61 1.15 -8.15 -6.09
CA ASP A 61 1.61 -9.55 -6.14
C ASP A 61 2.73 -9.82 -5.13
N ASN A 62 3.67 -8.89 -4.95
CA ASN A 62 4.74 -9.02 -3.96
C ASN A 62 4.18 -9.14 -2.53
N TYR A 63 3.26 -8.27 -2.14
CA TYR A 63 2.64 -8.36 -0.82
C TYR A 63 1.77 -9.60 -0.67
N ALA A 64 1.04 -10.00 -1.70
CA ALA A 64 0.23 -11.21 -1.67
C ALA A 64 1.09 -12.48 -1.54
N THR A 65 2.28 -12.50 -2.12
CA THR A 65 3.23 -13.60 -1.97
C THR A 65 3.78 -13.65 -0.54
N ALA A 66 4.24 -12.52 -0.02
CA ALA A 66 4.81 -12.45 1.33
C ALA A 66 3.75 -12.69 2.43
N PHE A 67 2.55 -12.18 2.23
CA PHE A 67 1.44 -12.24 3.19
C PHE A 67 0.18 -12.79 2.50
N PRO A 68 0.04 -14.12 2.40
CA PRO A 68 -1.09 -14.75 1.68
C PRO A 68 -2.48 -14.44 2.26
N ASP A 69 -2.53 -13.98 3.52
CA ASP A 69 -3.74 -13.55 4.22
C ASP A 69 -3.88 -12.03 4.30
N MET A 70 -3.20 -11.28 3.42
CA MET A 70 -3.18 -9.83 3.43
C MET A 70 -4.57 -9.22 3.47
N HIS A 71 -4.79 -8.35 4.44
CA HIS A 71 -5.97 -7.50 4.52
C HIS A 71 -5.60 -6.12 5.09
N ARG A 72 -6.45 -5.15 4.80
CA ARG A 72 -6.26 -3.77 5.21
C ARG A 72 -7.40 -3.31 6.09
N ASP A 73 -7.06 -2.71 7.22
CA ASP A 73 -8.03 -2.09 8.12
C ASP A 73 -7.93 -0.57 7.99
N PHE A 74 -9.03 0.07 7.59
CA PHE A 74 -9.08 1.53 7.51
C PHE A 74 -9.19 2.13 8.90
N ILE A 75 -8.34 3.14 9.18
CA ILE A 75 -8.43 3.96 10.38
C ILE A 75 -9.27 5.19 10.08
N ASP A 76 -8.93 5.92 9.02
CA ASP A 76 -9.67 7.06 8.55
C ASP A 76 -9.44 7.31 7.05
N LEU A 77 -10.37 8.02 6.43
CA LEU A 77 -10.32 8.37 5.03
C LEU A 77 -10.78 9.81 4.86
N TYR A 78 -9.97 10.60 4.16
CA TYR A 78 -10.21 12.01 3.93
C TYR A 78 -10.29 12.28 2.44
N THR A 79 -11.32 13.01 2.01
CA THR A 79 -11.47 13.45 0.61
C THR A 79 -11.54 14.96 0.54
N THR A 80 -10.84 15.53 -0.41
CA THR A 80 -10.95 16.94 -0.76
C THR A 80 -10.68 17.11 -2.25
N ASP A 81 -11.67 17.60 -2.98
CA ASP A 81 -11.62 17.71 -4.46
C ASP A 81 -11.15 16.39 -5.12
N ASP A 82 -9.99 16.38 -5.77
CA ASP A 82 -9.42 15.22 -6.48
C ASP A 82 -8.44 14.40 -5.63
N VAL A 83 -8.35 14.68 -4.33
CA VAL A 83 -7.41 14.04 -3.43
C VAL A 83 -8.15 13.14 -2.44
N VAL A 84 -7.65 11.92 -2.26
CA VAL A 84 -8.09 11.00 -1.20
C VAL A 84 -6.85 10.62 -0.39
N VAL A 85 -6.95 10.75 0.93
CA VAL A 85 -5.92 10.31 1.87
C VAL A 85 -6.49 9.22 2.75
N VAL A 86 -5.77 8.12 2.91
CA VAL A 86 -6.22 6.98 3.72
C VAL A 86 -5.16 6.65 4.77
N GLU A 87 -5.59 6.67 6.04
CA GLU A 87 -4.82 6.08 7.13
C GLU A 87 -5.32 4.65 7.36
N LEU A 88 -4.43 3.70 7.37
CA LEU A 88 -4.77 2.29 7.45
C LEU A 88 -3.65 1.47 8.11
N THR A 89 -3.96 0.21 8.40
CA THR A 89 -2.93 -0.79 8.71
C THR A 89 -2.91 -1.85 7.63
N LEU A 90 -1.71 -2.33 7.30
CA LEU A 90 -1.49 -3.51 6.49
C LEU A 90 -1.32 -4.70 7.44
N ASN A 91 -2.11 -5.74 7.25
CA ASN A 91 -2.16 -6.88 8.16
C ASN A 91 -1.93 -8.17 7.41
N GLY A 92 -1.21 -9.10 8.00
CA GLY A 92 -0.99 -10.41 7.42
C GLY A 92 0.03 -11.22 8.19
N THR A 93 0.16 -12.48 7.80
CA THR A 93 1.15 -13.42 8.35
C THR A 93 2.23 -13.67 7.31
N HIS A 94 3.49 -13.49 7.70
CA HIS A 94 4.64 -13.60 6.81
C HIS A 94 4.95 -15.07 6.50
N LYS A 95 4.41 -15.58 5.41
CA LYS A 95 4.53 -16.98 4.98
C LYS A 95 5.22 -17.18 3.63
N GLY A 96 5.58 -16.11 2.95
CA GLY A 96 6.31 -16.12 1.69
C GLY A 96 7.45 -15.11 1.69
N ASP A 97 8.29 -15.16 0.67
CA ASP A 97 9.39 -14.23 0.52
C ASP A 97 8.91 -12.79 0.44
N LEU A 98 9.50 -11.91 1.22
CA LEU A 98 9.29 -10.46 1.17
C LEU A 98 10.45 -9.83 0.40
N ASP A 99 10.15 -9.36 -0.79
CA ASP A 99 11.13 -8.70 -1.66
C ASP A 99 11.26 -7.22 -1.29
N LEU A 100 12.47 -6.81 -0.92
CA LEU A 100 12.83 -5.44 -0.58
C LEU A 100 13.96 -4.97 -1.49
N PRO A 101 14.19 -3.64 -1.62
CA PRO A 101 15.24 -3.12 -2.51
C PRO A 101 16.65 -3.70 -2.27
N LYS A 102 16.96 -4.09 -1.04
CA LYS A 102 18.28 -4.59 -0.65
C LYS A 102 18.36 -6.11 -0.56
N GLY A 103 17.30 -6.82 -0.83
CA GLY A 103 17.26 -8.27 -0.76
C GLY A 103 15.93 -8.84 -0.34
N VAL A 104 15.89 -10.14 -0.18
CA VAL A 104 14.68 -10.90 0.15
C VAL A 104 14.74 -11.36 1.61
N ILE A 105 13.66 -11.13 2.35
CA ILE A 105 13.48 -11.68 3.71
C ILE A 105 12.67 -12.97 3.57
N PRO A 106 13.24 -14.14 3.92
CA PRO A 106 12.50 -15.38 3.90
C PRO A 106 11.39 -15.39 4.96
N PRO A 107 10.37 -16.28 4.82
CA PRO A 107 9.23 -16.31 5.74
C PRO A 107 9.65 -16.43 7.21
N THR A 108 9.11 -15.56 8.05
CA THR A 108 9.34 -15.58 9.50
C THR A 108 8.22 -16.26 10.28
N GLY A 109 7.05 -16.45 9.67
CA GLY A 109 5.84 -16.94 10.34
C GLY A 109 5.20 -15.92 11.27
N LYS A 110 5.75 -14.70 11.37
CA LYS A 110 5.25 -13.65 12.26
C LYS A 110 4.18 -12.82 11.58
N THR A 111 3.34 -12.16 12.38
CA THR A 111 2.27 -11.29 11.89
C THR A 111 2.75 -9.85 11.82
N MET A 112 2.27 -9.14 10.80
CA MET A 112 2.40 -7.68 10.73
C MET A 112 1.06 -7.00 10.96
N ARG A 113 1.11 -5.84 11.58
CA ARG A 113 0.08 -4.82 11.62
C ARG A 113 0.78 -3.47 11.42
N ALA A 114 1.14 -3.19 10.18
CA ALA A 114 1.99 -2.06 9.86
C ALA A 114 1.15 -0.80 9.58
N PRO A 115 1.43 0.32 10.26
CA PRO A 115 0.82 1.60 9.91
C PRO A 115 1.19 2.02 8.48
N CYS A 116 0.21 2.57 7.79
CA CYS A 116 0.38 3.06 6.43
C CYS A 116 -0.47 4.31 6.21
N CYS A 117 0.02 5.23 5.42
CA CYS A 117 -0.75 6.37 4.92
C CYS A 117 -0.59 6.44 3.42
N ASP A 118 -1.70 6.47 2.70
CA ASP A 118 -1.71 6.52 1.25
C ASP A 118 -2.34 7.82 0.77
N VAL A 119 -1.72 8.45 -0.23
CA VAL A 119 -2.19 9.70 -0.83
C VAL A 119 -2.48 9.46 -2.32
N PHE A 120 -3.72 9.72 -2.71
CA PHE A 120 -4.18 9.54 -4.09
C PHE A 120 -4.55 10.86 -4.72
N HIS A 121 -4.13 11.06 -5.96
CA HIS A 121 -4.68 12.09 -6.85
C HIS A 121 -5.42 11.40 -7.98
N LEU A 122 -6.70 11.80 -8.18
CA LEU A 122 -7.54 11.25 -9.22
C LEU A 122 -7.85 12.31 -10.29
N LYS A 123 -8.19 11.85 -11.47
CA LYS A 123 -8.72 12.66 -12.55
C LYS A 123 -9.77 11.85 -13.28
N ASP A 124 -10.98 12.40 -13.40
CA ASP A 124 -12.10 11.74 -14.09
C ASP A 124 -12.33 10.30 -13.60
N GLY A 125 -12.24 10.09 -12.28
CA GLY A 125 -12.44 8.79 -11.64
C GLY A 125 -11.30 7.80 -11.79
N LYS A 126 -10.16 8.20 -12.36
CA LYS A 126 -8.96 7.37 -12.52
C LYS A 126 -7.81 7.89 -11.64
N ILE A 127 -6.97 6.99 -11.18
CA ILE A 127 -5.83 7.32 -10.32
C ILE A 127 -4.68 7.82 -11.18
N MET A 128 -4.26 9.07 -10.95
CA MET A 128 -3.07 9.65 -11.57
C MET A 128 -1.81 9.36 -10.77
N SER A 129 -1.93 9.36 -9.44
CA SER A 129 -0.82 9.03 -8.56
C SER A 129 -1.33 8.35 -7.28
N PHE A 130 -0.58 7.37 -6.85
CA PHE A 130 -0.76 6.66 -5.58
C PHE A 130 0.60 6.70 -4.85
N HIS A 131 0.70 7.49 -3.80
CA HIS A 131 1.88 7.56 -2.96
C HIS A 131 1.64 6.74 -1.69
N CYS A 132 2.42 5.67 -1.53
CA CYS A 132 2.27 4.73 -0.41
C CYS A 132 3.38 4.95 0.61
N TYR A 133 2.99 5.33 1.83
CA TYR A 133 3.89 5.59 2.96
C TYR A 133 3.71 4.50 4.01
N VAL A 134 4.31 3.35 3.81
CA VAL A 134 4.33 2.28 4.81
C VAL A 134 5.38 2.60 5.88
N ALA A 135 5.04 2.40 7.14
CA ALA A 135 6.00 2.47 8.25
C ALA A 135 6.91 1.23 8.24
N VAL A 136 7.83 1.17 7.29
CA VAL A 136 8.71 0.01 7.06
C VAL A 136 9.50 -0.40 8.32
N PRO A 137 10.07 0.52 9.13
CA PRO A 137 10.76 0.13 10.34
C PRO A 137 9.88 -0.63 11.34
N ILE A 138 8.61 -0.26 11.48
CA ILE A 138 7.66 -0.95 12.36
C ILE A 138 7.35 -2.34 11.79
N LEU A 139 7.12 -2.45 10.48
CA LEU A 139 6.89 -3.72 9.81
C LEU A 139 8.07 -4.68 10.06
N LEU A 140 9.29 -4.23 9.85
CA LEU A 140 10.49 -5.04 10.03
C LEU A 140 10.66 -5.48 11.49
N GLU A 141 10.40 -4.59 12.44
CA GLU A 141 10.44 -4.93 13.86
C GLU A 141 9.41 -6.02 14.21
N GLN A 142 8.19 -5.91 13.70
CA GLN A 142 7.13 -6.91 13.91
C GLN A 142 7.52 -8.28 13.33
N LEU A 143 8.26 -8.31 12.23
CA LEU A 143 8.77 -9.55 11.64
C LEU A 143 10.04 -10.07 12.37
N GLY A 144 10.53 -9.36 13.37
CA GLY A 144 11.75 -9.73 14.09
C GLY A 144 13.03 -9.43 13.31
N VAL A 145 12.96 -8.58 12.31
CA VAL A 145 14.10 -8.14 11.50
C VAL A 145 14.47 -6.73 11.95
N PHE A 146 15.58 -6.60 12.67
CA PHE A 146 15.99 -5.33 13.23
C PHE A 146 17.04 -4.65 12.37
N LEU A 147 16.93 -3.32 12.24
CA LEU A 147 18.02 -2.51 11.70
C LEU A 147 19.20 -2.56 12.66
N ASN A 148 20.42 -2.66 12.14
CA ASN A 148 21.64 -2.68 12.95
C ASN A 148 22.01 -1.25 13.41
N LEU A 149 21.21 -0.69 14.31
CA LEU A 149 21.43 0.65 14.86
C LEU A 149 22.63 0.71 15.79
N GLN A 150 23.01 -0.43 16.39
CA GLN A 150 24.16 -0.49 17.31
C GLN A 150 25.45 -0.07 16.60
N ALA A 151 25.59 -0.39 15.31
CA ALA A 151 26.74 0.01 14.51
C ALA A 151 26.81 1.53 14.24
N ALA A 152 25.69 2.23 14.38
CA ALA A 152 25.60 3.67 14.13
C ALA A 152 25.76 4.52 15.40
N PHE A 153 25.54 3.93 16.59
CA PHE A 153 25.65 4.67 17.83
C PHE A 153 27.11 4.92 18.20
N LYS A 154 27.39 6.10 18.71
CA LYS A 154 28.69 6.38 19.35
C LYS A 154 28.78 5.62 20.67
N HIS A 155 29.89 4.99 20.86
CA HIS A 155 30.25 4.33 22.11
C HIS A 155 31.25 5.15 22.92
#